data_536436cc46d12a2415319ba80b28e856
#
_entry.id   536436cc46d12a2415319ba80b28e856
#
_cell.length_a   1.000
_cell.length_b   1.000
_cell.length_c   1.000
_cell.angle_alpha   90.00
_cell.angle_beta   90.00
_cell.angle_gamma   90.00
#
_symmetry.space_group_name_H-M   'P 1'
#
loop_
_entity.id
_entity.type
_entity.pdbx_description
1 polymer ?
#
loop_
_entity_poly.entity_id
_entity_poly.type
_entity_poly.pdbx_seq_one_letter_code
_entity_poly.pdbx_strand_id
1 'polypeptide(L)'
;MLDLAGGTGDMAAALSNRVARIVSTDLSPAMVDAARRRGIANTEHRVLDMQALDLEDASVDAVVCRFGYMLVPDPMSALQETRRVLRPGGRLAFATWAPATRNPWATAYGPVLIERGLQEPPKPGEPGQFALSAPEEIELLVRAAGFTEIAVEEVEVESRFESWDDYRRVITNLGASLRATLAQLDEGTLSEIDDGACARIERFRVQDGYVLPGVALVTSAR
;
A
#
# COMPACT_ATOMS: atom_id res chain seq x y z
N MET A 1 7.23 18.72 3.76
CA MET A 1 7.19 17.31 3.30
C MET A 1 5.81 17.01 2.75
N LEU A 2 5.73 16.20 1.70
CA LEU A 2 4.49 15.68 1.12
C LEU A 2 4.35 14.18 1.48
N ASP A 3 3.16 13.77 1.90
CA ASP A 3 2.79 12.39 2.19
C ASP A 3 1.70 11.99 1.17
N LEU A 4 2.07 11.17 0.18
CA LEU A 4 1.19 10.72 -0.91
C LEU A 4 0.49 9.42 -0.53
N ALA A 5 -0.79 9.31 -0.88
CA ALA A 5 -1.66 8.20 -0.49
C ALA A 5 -1.61 7.96 1.03
N GLY A 6 -1.70 9.04 1.80
CA GLY A 6 -1.51 9.07 3.25
C GLY A 6 -2.60 8.33 4.03
N GLY A 7 -3.70 7.95 3.39
CA GLY A 7 -4.81 7.22 3.98
C GLY A 7 -5.37 7.93 5.19
N THR A 8 -5.43 7.23 6.32
CA THR A 8 -5.89 7.78 7.60
C THR A 8 -4.83 8.60 8.36
N GLY A 9 -3.67 8.89 7.73
CA GLY A 9 -2.64 9.77 8.28
C GLY A 9 -1.61 9.10 9.20
N ASP A 10 -1.36 7.81 9.07
CA ASP A 10 -0.38 7.10 9.93
C ASP A 10 1.05 7.60 9.70
N MET A 11 1.46 7.82 8.45
CA MET A 11 2.79 8.37 8.14
C MET A 11 2.90 9.82 8.63
N ALA A 12 1.87 10.63 8.40
CA ALA A 12 1.83 11.99 8.92
C ALA A 12 1.97 12.02 10.45
N ALA A 13 1.25 11.17 11.17
CA ALA A 13 1.34 11.07 12.63
C ALA A 13 2.75 10.64 13.10
N ALA A 14 3.36 9.66 12.44
CA ALA A 14 4.70 9.18 12.78
C ALA A 14 5.81 10.21 12.53
N LEU A 15 5.61 11.14 11.57
CA LEU A 15 6.62 12.10 11.13
C LEU A 15 6.35 13.53 11.61
N SER A 16 5.19 13.82 12.19
CA SER A 16 4.77 15.18 12.57
C SER A 16 5.75 15.90 13.51
N ASN A 17 6.43 15.17 14.38
CA ASN A 17 7.44 15.71 15.29
C ASN A 17 8.86 15.81 14.70
N ARG A 18 9.05 15.37 13.45
CA ARG A 18 10.35 15.33 12.77
C ARG A 18 10.49 16.34 11.65
N VAL A 19 9.38 16.92 11.19
CA VAL A 19 9.33 17.87 10.08
C VAL A 19 8.49 19.10 10.44
N ALA A 20 8.81 20.25 9.84
CA ALA A 20 8.13 21.50 10.14
C ALA A 20 6.67 21.55 9.65
N ARG A 21 6.38 20.95 8.51
CA ARG A 21 5.03 20.92 7.90
C ARG A 21 4.86 19.68 7.04
N ILE A 22 3.67 19.10 7.09
CA ILE A 22 3.24 18.00 6.24
C ILE A 22 2.02 18.44 5.42
N VAL A 23 2.02 18.10 4.12
CA VAL A 23 0.83 18.03 3.30
C VAL A 23 0.59 16.55 3.06
N SER A 24 -0.47 16.00 3.64
CA SER A 24 -0.85 14.59 3.48
C SER A 24 -2.03 14.52 2.52
N THR A 25 -1.92 13.69 1.50
CA THR A 25 -2.88 13.61 0.40
C THR A 25 -3.38 12.20 0.20
N ASP A 26 -4.62 12.06 -0.20
CA ASP A 26 -5.21 10.79 -0.63
C ASP A 26 -6.27 11.06 -1.70
N LEU A 27 -6.51 10.12 -2.60
CA LEU A 27 -7.56 10.23 -3.60
C LEU A 27 -8.95 10.07 -2.99
N SER A 28 -9.06 9.35 -1.87
CA SER A 28 -10.32 9.09 -1.17
C SER A 28 -10.70 10.21 -0.20
N PRO A 29 -11.80 10.97 -0.43
CA PRO A 29 -12.29 11.95 0.51
C PRO A 29 -12.54 11.36 1.91
N ALA A 30 -13.02 10.12 1.99
CA ALA A 30 -13.28 9.45 3.26
C ALA A 30 -12.01 9.20 4.08
N MET A 31 -10.89 8.86 3.43
CA MET A 31 -9.58 8.72 4.07
C MET A 31 -9.06 10.06 4.56
N VAL A 32 -9.13 11.09 3.72
CA VAL A 32 -8.74 12.46 4.10
C VAL A 32 -9.55 12.97 5.29
N ASP A 33 -10.86 12.74 5.32
CA ASP A 33 -11.70 13.13 6.45
C ASP A 33 -11.38 12.33 7.72
N ALA A 34 -11.06 11.04 7.59
CA ALA A 34 -10.60 10.25 8.72
C ALA A 34 -9.26 10.77 9.29
N ALA A 35 -8.32 11.13 8.42
CA ALA A 35 -7.05 11.73 8.81
C ALA A 35 -7.23 13.10 9.50
N ARG A 36 -8.11 13.96 8.96
CA ARG A 36 -8.44 15.26 9.58
C ARG A 36 -8.98 15.14 11.00
N ARG A 37 -9.85 14.13 11.24
CA ARG A 37 -10.41 13.88 12.59
C ARG A 37 -9.36 13.50 13.62
N ARG A 38 -8.18 13.03 13.20
CA ARG A 38 -7.08 12.71 14.13
C ARG A 38 -6.38 13.94 14.68
N GLY A 39 -6.54 15.11 14.07
CA GLY A 39 -5.94 16.35 14.55
C GLY A 39 -4.40 16.32 14.60
N ILE A 40 -3.76 15.69 13.61
CA ILE A 40 -2.30 15.55 13.56
C ILE A 40 -1.66 16.92 13.44
N ALA A 41 -0.74 17.25 14.37
CA ALA A 41 -0.08 18.53 14.41
C ALA A 41 0.69 18.83 13.10
N ASN A 42 0.81 20.11 12.73
CA ASN A 42 1.53 20.63 11.57
C ASN A 42 1.20 19.93 10.23
N THR A 43 0.02 19.30 10.14
CA THR A 43 -0.40 18.53 8.96
C THR A 43 -1.65 19.17 8.33
N GLU A 44 -1.57 19.42 7.03
CA GLU A 44 -2.70 19.75 6.16
C GLU A 44 -3.10 18.52 5.38
N HIS A 45 -4.40 18.21 5.30
CA HIS A 45 -4.92 17.05 4.58
C HIS A 45 -5.71 17.51 3.35
N ARG A 46 -5.35 17.01 2.15
CA ARG A 46 -5.98 17.35 0.87
C ARG A 46 -6.43 16.11 0.11
N VAL A 47 -7.53 16.23 -0.64
CA VAL A 47 -7.92 15.23 -1.64
C VAL A 47 -7.18 15.58 -2.92
N LEU A 48 -6.21 14.76 -3.34
CA LEU A 48 -5.43 14.97 -4.56
C LEU A 48 -5.15 13.61 -5.22
N ASP A 49 -5.12 13.62 -6.56
CA ASP A 49 -4.58 12.52 -7.36
C ASP A 49 -3.06 12.68 -7.46
N MET A 50 -2.31 11.65 -7.08
CA MET A 50 -0.85 11.69 -7.17
C MET A 50 -0.31 11.67 -8.61
N GLN A 51 -1.16 11.36 -9.59
CA GLN A 51 -0.84 11.42 -11.02
C GLN A 51 -1.00 12.83 -11.61
N ALA A 52 -1.64 13.76 -10.87
CA ALA A 52 -1.89 15.15 -11.28
C ALA A 52 -1.95 16.05 -10.03
N LEU A 53 -0.79 16.35 -9.44
CA LEU A 53 -0.71 17.10 -8.19
C LEU A 53 -0.98 18.58 -8.41
N ASP A 54 -2.02 19.11 -7.77
CA ASP A 54 -2.26 20.58 -7.69
C ASP A 54 -1.32 21.20 -6.64
N LEU A 55 -0.02 21.16 -6.94
CA LEU A 55 1.06 21.75 -6.17
C LEU A 55 2.06 22.42 -7.13
N GLU A 56 2.70 23.48 -6.68
CA GLU A 56 3.72 24.20 -7.45
C GLU A 56 4.99 23.34 -7.64
N ASP A 57 5.70 23.59 -8.74
CA ASP A 57 7.01 23.01 -8.99
C ASP A 57 7.99 23.36 -7.87
N ALA A 58 8.87 22.43 -7.53
CA ALA A 58 9.93 22.62 -6.54
C ALA A 58 9.41 23.22 -5.21
N SER A 59 8.24 22.77 -4.73
CA SER A 59 7.58 23.30 -3.53
C SER A 59 7.86 22.51 -2.26
N VAL A 60 8.31 21.24 -2.37
CA VAL A 60 8.52 20.35 -1.23
C VAL A 60 9.96 19.84 -1.15
N ASP A 61 10.45 19.62 0.07
CA ASP A 61 11.83 19.15 0.31
C ASP A 61 11.94 17.61 0.31
N ALA A 62 10.83 16.94 0.61
CA ALA A 62 10.76 15.48 0.65
C ALA A 62 9.35 14.98 0.34
N VAL A 63 9.27 13.80 -0.27
CA VAL A 63 8.03 13.06 -0.52
C VAL A 63 8.14 11.67 0.10
N VAL A 64 7.09 11.24 0.78
CA VAL A 64 6.92 9.87 1.24
C VAL A 64 5.62 9.30 0.66
N CYS A 65 5.62 7.98 0.39
CA CYS A 65 4.43 7.28 -0.07
C CYS A 65 4.46 5.83 0.43
N ARG A 66 3.57 5.49 1.35
CA ARG A 66 3.50 4.12 1.89
C ARG A 66 2.41 3.33 1.20
N PHE A 67 2.79 2.41 0.31
CA PHE A 67 1.91 1.49 -0.41
C PHE A 67 0.90 2.18 -1.36
N GLY A 68 1.26 3.35 -1.92
CA GLY A 68 0.40 4.09 -2.84
C GLY A 68 0.73 3.85 -4.32
N TYR A 69 2.00 3.95 -4.75
CA TYR A 69 2.39 3.87 -6.17
C TYR A 69 1.95 2.59 -6.89
N MET A 70 1.85 1.49 -6.18
CA MET A 70 1.38 0.21 -6.74
C MET A 70 -0.13 0.19 -7.06
N LEU A 71 -0.89 1.15 -6.55
CA LEU A 71 -2.35 1.20 -6.69
C LEU A 71 -2.83 2.17 -7.78
N VAL A 72 -1.92 2.94 -8.39
CA VAL A 72 -2.30 3.91 -9.42
C VAL A 72 -2.23 3.30 -10.82
N PRO A 73 -3.13 3.68 -11.74
CA PRO A 73 -3.10 3.22 -13.12
C PRO A 73 -1.81 3.55 -13.87
N ASP A 74 -1.21 4.71 -13.62
CA ASP A 74 0.03 5.16 -14.24
C ASP A 74 1.05 5.59 -13.18
N PRO A 75 1.86 4.66 -12.66
CA PRO A 75 2.91 4.98 -11.68
C PRO A 75 4.02 5.84 -12.27
N MET A 76 4.23 5.86 -13.59
CA MET A 76 5.18 6.75 -14.23
C MET A 76 4.75 8.21 -14.09
N SER A 77 3.49 8.54 -14.44
CA SER A 77 2.95 9.89 -14.25
C SER A 77 3.01 10.34 -12.80
N ALA A 78 2.69 9.45 -11.85
CA ALA A 78 2.77 9.75 -10.43
C ALA A 78 4.21 10.05 -9.95
N LEU A 79 5.20 9.32 -10.44
CA LEU A 79 6.62 9.56 -10.15
C LEU A 79 7.13 10.86 -10.81
N GLN A 80 6.69 11.17 -12.03
CA GLN A 80 7.04 12.44 -12.71
C GLN A 80 6.45 13.65 -11.97
N GLU A 81 5.20 13.59 -11.52
CA GLU A 81 4.59 14.61 -10.68
C GLU A 81 5.33 14.76 -9.34
N THR A 82 5.69 13.64 -8.72
CA THR A 82 6.54 13.65 -7.52
C THR A 82 7.87 14.35 -7.78
N ARG A 83 8.53 14.06 -8.91
CA ARG A 83 9.80 14.70 -9.29
C ARG A 83 9.63 16.19 -9.54
N ARG A 84 8.51 16.59 -10.17
CA ARG A 84 8.19 18.00 -10.45
C ARG A 84 8.04 18.83 -9.18
N VAL A 85 7.31 18.32 -8.19
CA VAL A 85 7.06 19.06 -6.94
C VAL A 85 8.23 19.06 -5.97
N LEU A 86 9.19 18.13 -6.12
CA LEU A 86 10.40 18.08 -5.32
C LEU A 86 11.38 19.20 -5.72
N ARG A 87 11.91 19.90 -4.72
CA ARG A 87 13.01 20.85 -4.91
C ARG A 87 14.26 20.14 -5.44
N PRO A 88 15.14 20.86 -6.12
CA PRO A 88 16.47 20.34 -6.43
C PRO A 88 17.16 19.79 -5.17
N GLY A 89 17.61 18.52 -5.21
CA GLY A 89 18.19 17.84 -4.07
C GLY A 89 17.20 17.29 -3.05
N GLY A 90 15.89 17.45 -3.28
CA GLY A 90 14.85 16.83 -2.49
C GLY A 90 14.88 15.29 -2.56
N ARG A 91 14.22 14.64 -1.64
CA ARG A 91 14.26 13.17 -1.48
C ARG A 91 12.89 12.54 -1.59
N LEU A 92 12.85 11.42 -2.29
CA LEU A 92 11.72 10.50 -2.35
C LEU A 92 12.01 9.27 -1.48
N ALA A 93 11.01 8.82 -0.70
CA ALA A 93 11.01 7.50 -0.10
C ALA A 93 9.61 6.88 -0.24
N PHE A 94 9.52 5.64 -0.70
CA PHE A 94 8.24 4.95 -0.76
C PHE A 94 8.38 3.46 -0.46
N ALA A 95 7.25 2.83 -0.12
CA ALA A 95 7.18 1.40 0.10
C ALA A 95 6.16 0.75 -0.84
N THR A 96 6.50 -0.43 -1.34
CA THR A 96 5.62 -1.36 -2.03
C THR A 96 5.78 -2.76 -1.43
N TRP A 97 4.94 -3.71 -1.81
CA TRP A 97 5.11 -5.10 -1.38
C TRP A 97 6.00 -5.86 -2.36
N ALA A 98 6.87 -6.72 -1.86
CA ALA A 98 7.54 -7.76 -2.63
C ALA A 98 6.50 -8.74 -3.24
N PRO A 99 6.89 -9.66 -4.14
CA PRO A 99 5.94 -10.55 -4.80
C PRO A 99 4.99 -11.27 -3.84
N ALA A 100 3.78 -11.56 -4.31
CA ALA A 100 2.71 -12.22 -3.55
C ALA A 100 3.18 -13.51 -2.84
N THR A 101 4.11 -14.26 -3.46
CA THR A 101 4.70 -15.48 -2.89
C THR A 101 5.49 -15.26 -1.60
N ARG A 102 5.94 -14.02 -1.36
CA ARG A 102 6.66 -13.61 -0.15
C ARG A 102 5.77 -12.91 0.88
N ASN A 103 4.47 -12.77 0.57
CA ASN A 103 3.49 -12.05 1.39
C ASN A 103 2.25 -12.90 1.69
N PRO A 104 2.40 -14.09 2.32
CA PRO A 104 1.29 -15.00 2.61
C PRO A 104 0.21 -14.37 3.48
N TRP A 105 0.52 -13.33 4.26
CA TRP A 105 -0.45 -12.62 5.07
C TRP A 105 -1.59 -12.00 4.25
N ALA A 106 -1.34 -11.65 2.99
CA ALA A 106 -2.32 -10.98 2.11
C ALA A 106 -2.92 -11.93 1.05
N THR A 107 -2.44 -13.17 0.95
CA THR A 107 -2.72 -14.03 -0.22
C THR A 107 -3.56 -15.27 0.09
N ALA A 108 -4.21 -15.37 1.26
CA ALA A 108 -5.00 -16.55 1.60
C ALA A 108 -6.27 -16.66 0.74
N TYR A 109 -6.98 -15.57 0.52
CA TYR A 109 -8.26 -15.55 -0.20
C TYR A 109 -8.12 -15.61 -1.73
N GLY A 110 -7.20 -14.84 -2.30
CA GLY A 110 -7.08 -14.67 -3.75
C GLY A 110 -7.05 -15.99 -4.53
N PRO A 111 -6.13 -16.92 -4.22
CA PRO A 111 -6.11 -18.22 -4.91
C PRO A 111 -7.39 -19.04 -4.76
N VAL A 112 -8.04 -19.02 -3.59
CA VAL A 112 -9.31 -19.74 -3.38
C VAL A 112 -10.42 -19.18 -4.27
N LEU A 113 -10.51 -17.85 -4.35
CA LEU A 113 -11.49 -17.17 -5.19
C LEU A 113 -11.24 -17.44 -6.68
N ILE A 114 -9.97 -17.46 -7.11
CA ILE A 114 -9.57 -17.77 -8.50
C ILE A 114 -9.90 -19.22 -8.84
N GLU A 115 -9.55 -20.19 -7.99
CA GLU A 115 -9.85 -21.61 -8.15
C GLU A 115 -11.36 -21.90 -8.28
N ARG A 116 -12.20 -21.06 -7.66
CA ARG A 116 -13.65 -21.15 -7.72
C ARG A 116 -14.26 -20.30 -8.86
N GLY A 117 -13.46 -19.61 -9.66
CA GLY A 117 -13.95 -18.73 -10.74
C GLY A 117 -14.68 -17.47 -10.25
N LEU A 118 -14.48 -17.08 -8.99
CA LEU A 118 -15.10 -15.89 -8.36
C LEU A 118 -14.25 -14.64 -8.52
N GLN A 119 -13.02 -14.79 -8.97
CA GLN A 119 -12.08 -13.70 -9.25
C GLN A 119 -11.16 -14.10 -10.41
N GLU A 120 -10.85 -13.13 -11.29
CA GLU A 120 -9.80 -13.32 -12.29
C GLU A 120 -8.41 -13.18 -11.67
N PRO A 121 -7.40 -13.91 -12.17
CA PRO A 121 -6.02 -13.66 -11.81
C PRO A 121 -5.60 -12.22 -12.12
N PRO A 122 -4.75 -11.57 -11.30
CA PRO A 122 -4.19 -10.25 -11.61
C PRO A 122 -3.47 -10.28 -12.96
N LYS A 123 -3.68 -9.25 -13.79
CA LYS A 123 -3.01 -9.13 -15.07
C LYS A 123 -1.73 -8.29 -14.92
N PRO A 124 -0.65 -8.63 -15.63
CA PRO A 124 0.56 -7.81 -15.63
C PRO A 124 0.25 -6.36 -16.04
N GLY A 125 0.81 -5.40 -15.30
CA GLY A 125 0.63 -3.97 -15.57
C GLY A 125 -0.67 -3.35 -15.04
N GLU A 126 -1.58 -4.14 -14.48
CA GLU A 126 -2.75 -3.58 -13.78
C GLU A 126 -2.38 -3.13 -12.35
N PRO A 127 -2.98 -2.02 -11.87
CA PRO A 127 -2.81 -1.60 -10.49
C PRO A 127 -3.23 -2.67 -9.50
N GLY A 128 -2.48 -2.81 -8.42
CA GLY A 128 -2.81 -3.79 -7.40
C GLY A 128 -1.75 -3.90 -6.32
N GLN A 129 -2.07 -4.62 -5.27
CA GLN A 129 -1.20 -4.75 -4.10
C GLN A 129 0.23 -5.21 -4.42
N PHE A 130 0.43 -5.97 -5.51
CA PHE A 130 1.72 -6.52 -5.92
C PHE A 130 2.17 -6.04 -7.31
N ALA A 131 1.62 -4.93 -7.82
CA ALA A 131 1.92 -4.43 -9.16
C ALA A 131 3.37 -3.94 -9.31
N LEU A 132 3.94 -3.34 -8.28
CA LEU A 132 5.35 -2.90 -8.22
C LEU A 132 6.08 -3.75 -7.19
N SER A 133 6.40 -4.98 -7.54
CA SER A 133 6.91 -5.97 -6.59
C SER A 133 8.32 -6.50 -6.91
N ALA A 134 8.93 -6.10 -8.02
CA ALA A 134 10.28 -6.48 -8.42
C ALA A 134 11.24 -5.30 -8.25
N PRO A 135 12.34 -5.45 -7.48
CA PRO A 135 13.30 -4.37 -7.24
C PRO A 135 13.85 -3.74 -8.54
N GLU A 136 14.15 -4.55 -9.54
CA GLU A 136 14.71 -4.13 -10.81
C GLU A 136 13.71 -3.28 -11.63
N GLU A 137 12.43 -3.65 -11.62
CA GLU A 137 11.37 -2.88 -12.28
C GLU A 137 11.16 -1.53 -11.61
N ILE A 138 11.18 -1.51 -10.27
CA ILE A 138 11.07 -0.28 -9.48
C ILE A 138 12.24 0.64 -9.80
N GLU A 139 13.47 0.13 -9.80
CA GLU A 139 14.67 0.94 -10.09
C GLU A 139 14.61 1.52 -11.50
N LEU A 140 14.24 0.74 -12.51
CA LEU A 140 14.08 1.19 -13.88
C LEU A 140 13.01 2.28 -14.00
N LEU A 141 11.86 2.10 -13.37
CA LEU A 141 10.75 3.04 -13.39
C LEU A 141 11.12 4.37 -12.73
N VAL A 142 11.74 4.32 -11.54
CA VAL A 142 12.16 5.50 -10.78
C VAL A 142 13.26 6.26 -11.53
N ARG A 143 14.21 5.55 -12.14
CA ARG A 143 15.25 6.13 -12.98
C ARG A 143 14.66 6.81 -14.23
N ALA A 144 13.71 6.16 -14.90
CA ALA A 144 13.04 6.72 -16.07
C ALA A 144 12.20 7.98 -15.73
N ALA A 145 11.71 8.11 -14.51
CA ALA A 145 11.03 9.30 -14.00
C ALA A 145 12.01 10.46 -13.67
N GLY A 146 13.34 10.27 -13.86
CA GLY A 146 14.35 11.31 -13.68
C GLY A 146 15.00 11.38 -12.30
N PHE A 147 14.84 10.35 -11.48
CA PHE A 147 15.51 10.25 -10.18
C PHE A 147 16.91 9.62 -10.30
N THR A 148 17.76 9.96 -9.34
CA THR A 148 19.12 9.45 -9.16
C THR A 148 19.32 8.89 -7.75
N GLU A 149 20.50 8.37 -7.44
CA GLU A 149 20.83 7.82 -6.11
C GLU A 149 19.76 6.83 -5.61
N ILE A 150 19.29 5.94 -6.51
CA ILE A 150 18.18 5.02 -6.24
C ILE A 150 18.71 3.83 -5.44
N ALA A 151 18.04 3.51 -4.33
CA ALA A 151 18.26 2.29 -3.57
C ALA A 151 16.90 1.63 -3.30
N VAL A 152 16.83 0.31 -3.48
CA VAL A 152 15.67 -0.52 -3.14
C VAL A 152 16.12 -1.54 -2.10
N GLU A 153 15.53 -1.48 -0.92
CA GLU A 153 15.88 -2.34 0.21
C GLU A 153 14.69 -3.22 0.60
N GLU A 154 14.96 -4.48 0.91
CA GLU A 154 13.95 -5.38 1.46
C GLU A 154 13.82 -5.18 2.96
N VAL A 155 12.59 -5.09 3.43
CA VAL A 155 12.26 -5.01 4.84
C VAL A 155 11.33 -6.16 5.19
N GLU A 156 11.80 -7.07 6.02
CA GLU A 156 10.98 -8.15 6.58
C GLU A 156 9.96 -7.58 7.56
N VAL A 157 8.73 -8.04 7.45
CA VAL A 157 7.62 -7.67 8.33
C VAL A 157 6.92 -8.93 8.83
N GLU A 158 6.35 -8.85 10.01
CA GLU A 158 5.50 -9.90 10.56
C GLU A 158 4.10 -9.35 10.79
N SER A 159 3.09 -10.09 10.32
CA SER A 159 1.68 -9.83 10.61
C SER A 159 1.20 -10.85 11.64
N ARG A 160 0.75 -10.35 12.81
CA ARG A 160 0.28 -11.18 13.92
C ARG A 160 -1.22 -11.07 14.05
N PHE A 161 -1.87 -12.21 14.22
CA PHE A 161 -3.32 -12.31 14.38
C PHE A 161 -3.63 -13.26 15.53
N GLU A 162 -4.54 -12.87 16.41
CA GLU A 162 -4.91 -13.64 17.59
C GLU A 162 -5.72 -14.90 17.25
N SER A 163 -6.41 -14.89 16.11
CA SER A 163 -7.27 -15.99 15.67
C SER A 163 -7.51 -15.93 14.16
N TRP A 164 -8.16 -16.96 13.60
CA TRP A 164 -8.71 -16.91 12.26
C TRP A 164 -9.69 -15.74 12.08
N ASP A 165 -10.58 -15.52 13.01
CA ASP A 165 -11.58 -14.45 12.95
C ASP A 165 -10.92 -13.06 12.93
N ASP A 166 -9.85 -12.89 13.70
CA ASP A 166 -9.05 -11.66 13.68
C ASP A 166 -8.38 -11.47 12.33
N TYR A 167 -7.71 -12.51 11.78
CA TYR A 167 -7.15 -12.48 10.44
C TYR A 167 -8.22 -12.09 9.40
N ARG A 168 -9.34 -12.81 9.37
CA ARG A 168 -10.46 -12.59 8.45
C ARG A 168 -10.94 -11.14 8.53
N ARG A 169 -11.18 -10.64 9.72
CA ARG A 169 -11.63 -9.26 9.98
C ARG A 169 -10.64 -8.23 9.45
N VAL A 170 -9.35 -8.41 9.74
CA VAL A 170 -8.31 -7.46 9.31
C VAL A 170 -8.17 -7.47 7.80
N ILE A 171 -8.04 -8.64 7.17
CA ILE A 171 -7.81 -8.75 5.72
C ILE A 171 -9.02 -8.26 4.91
N THR A 172 -10.24 -8.56 5.34
CA THR A 172 -11.45 -8.06 4.67
C THR A 172 -11.63 -6.55 4.83
N ASN A 173 -11.14 -5.97 5.93
CA ASN A 173 -11.16 -4.51 6.11
C ASN A 173 -10.10 -3.80 5.27
N LEU A 174 -8.93 -4.40 5.05
CA LEU A 174 -7.88 -3.85 4.19
C LEU A 174 -8.26 -3.94 2.69
N GLY A 175 -8.94 -5.02 2.28
CA GLY A 175 -9.30 -5.30 0.90
C GLY A 175 -10.74 -4.93 0.56
N ALA A 176 -10.99 -3.71 0.08
CA ALA A 176 -12.35 -3.28 -0.30
C ALA A 176 -12.96 -4.19 -1.39
N SER A 177 -12.17 -4.59 -2.39
CA SER A 177 -12.59 -5.51 -3.44
C SER A 177 -12.91 -6.90 -2.87
N LEU A 178 -12.05 -7.45 -2.03
CA LEU A 178 -12.28 -8.71 -1.34
C LEU A 178 -13.58 -8.68 -0.55
N ARG A 179 -13.77 -7.64 0.27
CA ARG A 179 -14.99 -7.46 1.06
C ARG A 179 -16.24 -7.42 0.17
N ALA A 180 -16.19 -6.69 -0.95
CA ALA A 180 -17.31 -6.60 -1.88
C ALA A 180 -17.62 -7.96 -2.53
N THR A 181 -16.60 -8.73 -2.90
CA THR A 181 -16.78 -10.09 -3.45
C THR A 181 -17.41 -11.02 -2.42
N LEU A 182 -16.87 -11.08 -1.19
CA LEU A 182 -17.39 -11.96 -0.13
C LEU A 182 -18.83 -11.61 0.26
N ALA A 183 -19.21 -10.34 0.23
CA ALA A 183 -20.56 -9.89 0.57
C ALA A 183 -21.64 -10.32 -0.45
N GLN A 184 -21.26 -10.80 -1.62
CA GLN A 184 -22.17 -11.28 -2.66
C GLN A 184 -22.38 -12.80 -2.62
N LEU A 185 -21.66 -13.52 -1.77
CA LEU A 185 -21.72 -14.96 -1.68
C LEU A 185 -22.84 -15.41 -0.72
N ASP A 186 -23.46 -16.54 -1.03
CA ASP A 186 -24.32 -17.24 -0.08
C ASP A 186 -23.50 -17.83 1.08
N GLU A 187 -24.19 -18.16 2.19
CA GLU A 187 -23.53 -18.65 3.41
C GLU A 187 -22.70 -19.92 3.19
N GLY A 188 -23.16 -20.84 2.34
CA GLY A 188 -22.46 -22.09 2.07
C GLY A 188 -21.17 -21.85 1.31
N THR A 189 -21.25 -21.09 0.22
CA THR A 189 -20.07 -20.71 -0.59
C THR A 189 -19.07 -19.89 0.24
N LEU A 190 -19.56 -18.94 1.07
CA LEU A 190 -18.71 -18.14 1.94
C LEU A 190 -17.95 -19.02 2.94
N SER A 191 -18.63 -20.01 3.56
CA SER A 191 -17.97 -20.96 4.48
C SER A 191 -16.87 -21.75 3.79
N GLU A 192 -17.11 -22.26 2.58
CA GLU A 192 -16.08 -22.99 1.80
C GLU A 192 -14.89 -22.13 1.43
N ILE A 193 -15.10 -20.85 1.10
CA ILE A 193 -14.03 -19.89 0.81
C ILE A 193 -13.23 -19.59 2.08
N ASP A 194 -13.89 -19.35 3.21
CA ASP A 194 -13.26 -19.11 4.50
C ASP A 194 -12.43 -20.33 4.96
N ASP A 195 -12.93 -21.55 4.81
CA ASP A 195 -12.22 -22.80 5.12
C ASP A 195 -10.97 -22.96 4.24
N GLY A 196 -11.11 -22.71 2.95
CA GLY A 196 -9.98 -22.75 2.00
C GLY A 196 -8.91 -21.70 2.32
N ALA A 197 -9.29 -20.50 2.67
CA ALA A 197 -8.38 -19.43 3.07
C ALA A 197 -7.71 -19.74 4.43
N CYS A 198 -8.46 -20.25 5.40
CA CYS A 198 -7.95 -20.69 6.69
C CYS A 198 -6.88 -21.78 6.52
N ALA A 199 -7.15 -22.80 5.73
CA ALA A 199 -6.21 -23.89 5.46
C ALA A 199 -4.87 -23.39 4.88
N ARG A 200 -4.88 -22.31 4.10
CA ARG A 200 -3.65 -21.73 3.51
C ARG A 200 -2.74 -21.08 4.54
N ILE A 201 -3.29 -20.54 5.62
CA ILE A 201 -2.50 -19.91 6.69
C ILE A 201 -2.21 -20.85 7.86
N GLU A 202 -2.79 -22.04 7.89
CA GLU A 202 -2.63 -22.99 9.01
C GLU A 202 -1.17 -23.35 9.31
N ARG A 203 -0.32 -23.40 8.28
CA ARG A 203 1.15 -23.63 8.44
C ARG A 203 1.88 -22.54 9.23
N PHE A 204 1.23 -21.38 9.42
CA PHE A 204 1.78 -20.25 10.20
C PHE A 204 1.15 -20.12 11.58
N ARG A 205 0.40 -21.16 12.03
CA ARG A 205 -0.17 -21.22 13.37
C ARG A 205 0.94 -21.28 14.41
N VAL A 206 0.77 -20.52 15.46
CA VAL A 206 1.57 -20.53 16.69
C VAL A 206 0.64 -20.80 17.89
N GLN A 207 1.22 -20.90 19.10
CA GLN A 207 0.43 -21.20 20.31
C GLN A 207 -0.75 -20.21 20.49
N ASP A 208 -0.52 -18.92 20.24
CA ASP A 208 -1.47 -17.83 20.50
C ASP A 208 -1.91 -17.15 19.19
N GLY A 209 -2.30 -17.93 18.16
CA GLY A 209 -2.81 -17.38 16.90
C GLY A 209 -1.96 -17.68 15.68
N TYR A 210 -1.66 -16.68 14.87
CA TYR A 210 -0.90 -16.81 13.62
C TYR A 210 0.17 -15.73 13.51
N VAL A 211 1.35 -16.10 12.98
CA VAL A 211 2.43 -15.18 12.63
C VAL A 211 2.81 -15.40 11.17
N LEU A 212 2.38 -14.48 10.31
CA LEU A 212 2.62 -14.58 8.89
C LEU A 212 3.74 -13.64 8.47
N PRO A 213 4.77 -14.14 7.78
CA PRO A 213 5.84 -13.30 7.27
C PRO A 213 5.35 -12.44 6.12
N GLY A 214 6.06 -11.35 5.88
CA GLY A 214 5.90 -10.50 4.73
C GLY A 214 7.21 -9.80 4.39
N VAL A 215 7.29 -9.24 3.19
CA VAL A 215 8.42 -8.44 2.76
C VAL A 215 7.90 -7.20 2.05
N ALA A 216 8.30 -6.04 2.53
CA ALA A 216 8.14 -4.77 1.84
C ALA A 216 9.43 -4.40 1.10
N LEU A 217 9.28 -3.69 -0.02
CA LEU A 217 10.37 -3.04 -0.75
C LEU A 217 10.33 -1.56 -0.41
N VAL A 218 11.38 -1.05 0.22
CA VAL A 218 11.52 0.36 0.54
C VAL A 218 12.49 0.99 -0.46
N THR A 219 11.99 1.93 -1.23
CA THR A 219 12.76 2.64 -2.25
C THR A 219 13.07 4.04 -1.75
N SER A 220 14.32 4.44 -1.89
CA SER A 220 14.76 5.83 -1.71
C SER A 220 15.44 6.35 -2.98
N ALA A 221 15.25 7.66 -3.27
CA ALA A 221 15.83 8.30 -4.45
C ALA A 221 16.00 9.82 -4.25
N ARG A 222 16.77 10.44 -5.16
CA ARG A 222 17.00 11.89 -5.18
C ARG A 222 16.79 12.47 -6.58
#